data_498c63306abb8f39dc01ae6d58e7dffd
#
_entry.id   498c63306abb8f39dc01ae6d58e7dffd
#
_cell.length_a   1.000
_cell.length_b   1.000
_cell.length_c   1.000
_cell.angle_alpha   90.00
_cell.angle_beta   90.00
_cell.angle_gamma   90.00
#
_symmetry.space_group_name_H-M   'P 1'
#
loop_
_entity.id
_entity.type
_entity.pdbx_description
1 polymer ?
#
loop_
_entity_poly.entity_id
_entity_poly.type
_entity_poly.pdbx_seq_one_letter_code
_entity_poly.pdbx_strand_id
1 'polypeptide(L)'
;MRTEWIARRAGDSNVSQMHYARQGKITEEMHHVAQRENLSPELIRDEVARGRMIIPANINHPNLEPMAIGIAAKCKVNANLGASPNSSNIEEEVDKLKLAVKYGADTVMDLSTGGGNLDEIRSAIIQASSVPIGTVPVYQTLESVHGNIENLTADDFL
;
A
#
# COMPACT_ATOMS: atom_id res chain seq x y z
N MET A 1 -1.59 -12.52 -12.19
CA MET A 1 -0.81 -11.55 -13.00
C MET A 1 0.51 -11.17 -12.32
N ARG A 2 0.52 -10.50 -11.15
CA ARG A 2 1.76 -10.08 -10.48
C ARG A 2 2.64 -11.23 -9.94
N THR A 3 2.07 -12.35 -9.57
CA THR A 3 2.82 -13.52 -9.07
C THR A 3 3.92 -13.97 -10.03
N GLU A 4 3.63 -13.99 -11.32
CA GLU A 4 4.62 -14.34 -12.35
C GLU A 4 5.71 -13.26 -12.49
N TRP A 5 5.34 -11.98 -12.39
CA TRP A 5 6.30 -10.87 -12.46
C TRP A 5 7.26 -10.91 -11.27
N ILE A 6 6.73 -11.17 -10.08
CA ILE A 6 7.51 -11.31 -8.83
C ILE A 6 8.47 -12.51 -8.95
N ALA A 7 7.98 -13.65 -9.43
CA ALA A 7 8.79 -14.87 -9.56
C ALA A 7 10.00 -14.68 -10.49
N ARG A 8 9.87 -13.92 -11.57
CA ARG A 8 10.98 -13.64 -12.49
C ARG A 8 12.12 -12.86 -11.85
N ARG A 9 11.87 -12.15 -10.77
CA ARG A 9 12.79 -11.26 -10.06
C ARG A 9 13.20 -11.79 -8.68
N ALA A 10 12.80 -13.03 -8.33
CA ALA A 10 13.06 -13.62 -7.02
C ALA A 10 14.55 -13.78 -6.68
N GLY A 11 15.43 -13.80 -7.70
CA GLY A 11 16.89 -13.87 -7.53
C GLY A 11 17.61 -12.53 -7.48
N ASP A 12 16.89 -11.41 -7.68
CA ASP A 12 17.50 -10.09 -7.71
C ASP A 12 17.74 -9.57 -6.28
N SER A 13 18.92 -9.00 -6.05
CA SER A 13 19.30 -8.45 -4.73
C SER A 13 18.52 -7.18 -4.36
N ASN A 14 17.98 -6.46 -5.35
CA ASN A 14 17.15 -5.27 -5.16
C ASN A 14 15.99 -5.29 -6.17
N VAL A 15 14.80 -5.46 -5.67
CA VAL A 15 13.54 -5.58 -6.46
C VAL A 15 12.72 -4.29 -6.49
N SER A 16 13.27 -3.16 -6.04
CA SER A 16 12.54 -1.90 -6.05
C SER A 16 12.37 -1.35 -7.48
N GLN A 17 11.21 -0.77 -7.76
CA GLN A 17 10.92 -0.17 -9.06
C GLN A 17 11.95 0.92 -9.42
N MET A 18 12.40 1.70 -8.43
CA MET A 18 13.45 2.70 -8.63
C MET A 18 14.78 2.09 -9.08
N HIS A 19 15.15 0.94 -8.53
CA HIS A 19 16.37 0.24 -8.92
C HIS A 19 16.36 -0.11 -10.41
N TYR A 20 15.29 -0.72 -10.88
CA TYR A 20 15.13 -1.06 -12.30
C TYR A 20 15.07 0.18 -13.19
N ALA A 21 14.31 1.19 -12.76
CA ALA A 21 14.20 2.44 -13.50
C ALA A 21 15.56 3.13 -13.71
N ARG A 22 16.39 3.17 -12.68
CA ARG A 22 17.76 3.75 -12.76
C ARG A 22 18.71 2.94 -13.65
N GLN A 23 18.42 1.67 -13.88
CA GLN A 23 19.12 0.83 -14.87
C GLN A 23 18.55 0.98 -16.28
N GLY A 24 17.58 1.87 -16.50
CA GLY A 24 16.91 2.03 -17.79
C GLY A 24 15.90 0.93 -18.11
N LYS A 25 15.61 0.01 -17.18
CA LYS A 25 14.66 -1.09 -17.37
C LYS A 25 13.24 -0.62 -17.13
N ILE A 26 12.31 -1.04 -17.99
CA ILE A 26 10.88 -0.86 -17.84
C ILE A 26 10.31 -2.19 -17.36
N THR A 27 9.73 -2.19 -16.17
CA THR A 27 9.13 -3.39 -15.56
C THR A 27 7.70 -3.60 -16.05
N GLU A 28 7.13 -4.78 -15.77
CA GLU A 28 5.74 -5.08 -16.06
C GLU A 28 4.79 -4.16 -15.29
N GLU A 29 5.15 -3.78 -14.05
CA GLU A 29 4.40 -2.81 -13.27
C GLU A 29 4.39 -1.42 -13.93
N MET A 30 5.53 -0.98 -14.50
CA MET A 30 5.60 0.30 -15.24
C MET A 30 4.74 0.26 -16.51
N HIS A 31 4.72 -0.85 -17.23
CA HIS A 31 3.82 -1.03 -18.38
C HIS A 31 2.35 -0.98 -17.98
N HIS A 32 1.98 -1.67 -16.90
CA HIS A 32 0.62 -1.66 -16.38
C HIS A 32 0.18 -0.24 -15.96
N VAL A 33 1.04 0.46 -15.23
CA VAL A 33 0.80 1.85 -14.81
C VAL A 33 0.68 2.79 -16.01
N ALA A 34 1.53 2.63 -17.03
CA ALA A 34 1.48 3.44 -18.25
C ALA A 34 0.12 3.36 -18.94
N GLN A 35 -0.44 2.15 -19.05
CA GLN A 35 -1.80 1.95 -19.59
C GLN A 35 -2.87 2.61 -18.72
N ARG A 36 -2.80 2.43 -17.39
CA ARG A 36 -3.77 3.01 -16.43
C ARG A 36 -3.76 4.54 -16.42
N GLU A 37 -2.58 5.14 -16.48
CA GLU A 37 -2.41 6.59 -16.45
C GLU A 37 -2.53 7.25 -17.84
N ASN A 38 -2.52 6.47 -18.91
CA ASN A 38 -2.45 6.93 -20.31
C ASN A 38 -1.17 7.74 -20.57
N LEU A 39 -0.03 7.20 -20.11
CA LEU A 39 1.31 7.75 -20.29
C LEU A 39 2.21 6.73 -21.01
N SER A 40 3.37 7.17 -21.51
CA SER A 40 4.33 6.24 -22.07
C SER A 40 5.11 5.49 -20.97
N PRO A 41 5.49 4.22 -21.17
CA PRO A 41 6.30 3.46 -20.22
C PRO A 41 7.65 4.13 -19.91
N GLU A 42 8.23 4.80 -20.89
CA GLU A 42 9.50 5.54 -20.76
C GLU A 42 9.33 6.72 -19.79
N LEU A 43 8.23 7.46 -19.88
CA LEU A 43 7.94 8.56 -18.97
C LEU A 43 7.76 8.03 -17.53
N ILE A 44 7.02 6.93 -17.33
CA ILE A 44 6.87 6.29 -16.03
C ILE A 44 8.24 5.91 -15.46
N ARG A 45 9.08 5.22 -16.25
CA ARG A 45 10.45 4.85 -15.85
C ARG A 45 11.25 6.08 -15.42
N ASP A 46 11.25 7.13 -16.22
CA ASP A 46 12.06 8.33 -15.99
C ASP A 46 11.61 9.09 -14.73
N GLU A 47 10.31 9.18 -14.49
CA GLU A 47 9.76 9.79 -13.28
C GLU A 47 10.06 8.96 -12.03
N VAL A 48 10.01 7.63 -12.12
CA VAL A 48 10.41 6.74 -11.02
C VAL A 48 11.91 6.84 -10.76
N ALA A 49 12.74 6.83 -11.80
CA ALA A 49 14.20 6.96 -11.67
C ALA A 49 14.63 8.27 -10.99
N ARG A 50 13.92 9.36 -11.26
CA ARG A 50 14.13 10.70 -10.66
C ARG A 50 13.57 10.85 -9.26
N GLY A 51 12.79 9.88 -8.76
CA GLY A 51 12.13 9.95 -7.46
C GLY A 51 10.91 10.88 -7.42
N ARG A 52 10.30 11.20 -8.56
CA ARG A 52 9.09 12.04 -8.65
C ARG A 52 7.80 11.23 -8.79
N MET A 53 7.94 9.90 -8.90
CA MET A 53 6.84 8.95 -8.96
C MET A 53 7.20 7.69 -8.20
N ILE A 54 6.23 7.11 -7.50
CA ILE A 54 6.33 5.80 -6.86
C ILE A 54 5.27 4.86 -7.43
N ILE A 55 5.59 3.57 -7.42
CA ILE A 55 4.65 2.49 -7.75
C ILE A 55 4.60 1.56 -6.55
N PRO A 56 3.58 1.66 -5.69
CA PRO A 56 3.38 0.69 -4.61
C PRO A 56 3.14 -0.71 -5.20
N ALA A 57 4.01 -1.66 -4.86
CA ALA A 57 3.98 -3.01 -5.41
C ALA A 57 4.57 -4.04 -4.44
N ASN A 58 4.22 -3.98 -3.14
CA ASN A 58 4.69 -4.92 -2.14
C ASN A 58 4.37 -6.37 -2.55
N ILE A 59 5.37 -7.25 -2.48
CA ILE A 59 5.24 -8.68 -2.81
C ILE A 59 4.31 -9.41 -1.84
N ASN A 60 4.20 -8.94 -0.59
CA ASN A 60 3.35 -9.50 0.45
C ASN A 60 1.88 -9.03 0.35
N HIS A 61 1.55 -8.20 -0.64
CA HIS A 61 0.20 -7.75 -0.93
C HIS A 61 -0.27 -8.39 -2.25
N PRO A 62 -0.78 -9.63 -2.23
CA PRO A 62 -0.95 -10.44 -3.45
C PRO A 62 -1.97 -9.88 -4.44
N ASN A 63 -3.03 -9.27 -3.95
CA ASN A 63 -4.12 -8.73 -4.76
C ASN A 63 -3.90 -7.29 -5.22
N LEU A 64 -2.80 -6.65 -4.81
CA LEU A 64 -2.50 -5.27 -5.16
C LEU A 64 -2.31 -5.10 -6.68
N GLU A 65 -3.07 -4.19 -7.25
CA GLU A 65 -2.88 -3.71 -8.61
C GLU A 65 -1.92 -2.52 -8.62
N PRO A 66 -0.82 -2.57 -9.40
CA PRO A 66 0.11 -1.46 -9.48
C PRO A 66 -0.57 -0.17 -9.95
N MET A 67 -0.27 0.91 -9.27
CA MET A 67 -0.70 2.26 -9.61
C MET A 67 0.44 3.24 -9.35
N ALA A 68 0.37 4.43 -9.93
CA ALA A 68 1.39 5.44 -9.72
C ALA A 68 0.88 6.57 -8.81
N ILE A 69 1.77 7.05 -7.96
CA ILE A 69 1.60 8.30 -7.22
C ILE A 69 2.77 9.20 -7.59
N GLY A 70 2.50 10.35 -8.17
CA GLY A 70 3.55 11.27 -8.60
C GLY A 70 3.04 12.42 -9.45
N ILE A 71 3.92 13.38 -9.74
CA ILE A 71 3.58 14.65 -10.39
C ILE A 71 2.96 14.44 -11.78
N ALA A 72 3.42 13.46 -12.53
CA ALA A 72 2.94 13.19 -13.89
C ALA A 72 1.67 12.31 -13.92
N ALA A 73 1.32 11.66 -12.81
CA ALA A 73 0.15 10.79 -12.71
C ALA A 73 -1.13 11.60 -12.43
N LYS A 74 -2.28 11.00 -12.73
CA LYS A 74 -3.58 11.55 -12.32
C LYS A 74 -3.66 11.67 -10.80
N CYS A 75 -4.44 12.62 -10.31
CA CYS A 75 -4.73 12.76 -8.88
C CYS A 75 -5.35 11.47 -8.34
N LYS A 76 -4.95 11.06 -7.14
CA LYS A 76 -5.43 9.86 -6.47
C LYS A 76 -6.34 10.23 -5.30
N VAL A 77 -7.41 9.46 -5.18
CA VAL A 77 -8.36 9.58 -4.06
C VAL A 77 -7.95 8.61 -2.96
N ASN A 78 -7.69 9.14 -1.77
CA ASN A 78 -7.47 8.32 -0.58
C ASN A 78 -8.75 8.27 0.24
N ALA A 79 -9.19 7.07 0.62
CA ALA A 79 -10.27 6.86 1.57
C ALA A 79 -9.70 6.42 2.94
N ASN A 80 -10.35 6.85 4.01
CA ASN A 80 -10.00 6.43 5.36
C ASN A 80 -11.01 5.41 5.88
N LEU A 81 -10.51 4.38 6.55
CA LEU A 81 -11.30 3.42 7.33
C LEU A 81 -10.58 3.13 8.66
N GLY A 82 -11.19 2.39 9.53
CA GLY A 82 -10.54 1.97 10.77
C GLY A 82 -11.53 1.49 11.82
N ALA A 83 -11.12 0.46 12.54
CA ALA A 83 -11.80 -0.06 13.69
C ALA A 83 -11.56 0.83 14.92
N SER A 84 -12.56 0.93 15.79
CA SER A 84 -12.48 1.63 17.06
C SER A 84 -12.81 0.67 18.22
N PRO A 85 -12.43 0.99 19.46
CA PRO A 85 -12.73 0.14 20.61
C PRO A 85 -14.22 -0.16 20.80
N ASN A 86 -15.08 0.72 20.31
CA ASN A 86 -16.53 0.64 20.52
C ASN A 86 -17.31 0.02 19.36
N SER A 87 -16.69 -0.16 18.21
CA SER A 87 -17.41 -0.57 16.99
C SER A 87 -16.41 -1.08 15.98
N SER A 88 -16.56 -2.30 15.61
CA SER A 88 -16.14 -2.89 14.36
C SER A 88 -15.54 -4.28 14.53
N ASN A 89 -15.71 -5.10 13.53
CA ASN A 89 -15.10 -6.41 13.41
C ASN A 89 -14.39 -6.51 12.05
N ILE A 90 -13.69 -7.60 11.83
CA ILE A 90 -12.92 -7.83 10.60
C ILE A 90 -13.80 -7.73 9.34
N GLU A 91 -15.01 -8.29 9.40
CA GLU A 91 -15.93 -8.30 8.24
C GLU A 91 -16.38 -6.90 7.88
N GLU A 92 -16.72 -6.07 8.86
CA GLU A 92 -17.12 -4.68 8.64
C GLU A 92 -15.99 -3.83 8.03
N GLU A 93 -14.74 -4.02 8.50
CA GLU A 93 -13.59 -3.29 7.93
C GLU A 93 -13.31 -3.71 6.48
N VAL A 94 -13.41 -4.99 6.18
CA VAL A 94 -13.27 -5.50 4.80
C VAL A 94 -14.41 -4.99 3.91
N ASP A 95 -15.63 -4.88 4.42
CA ASP A 95 -16.76 -4.33 3.64
C ASP A 95 -16.61 -2.82 3.41
N LYS A 96 -16.14 -2.05 4.40
CA LYS A 96 -15.77 -0.64 4.21
C LYS A 96 -14.70 -0.48 3.13
N LEU A 97 -13.66 -1.32 3.15
CA LEU A 97 -12.64 -1.35 2.11
C LEU A 97 -13.24 -1.59 0.73
N LYS A 98 -14.04 -2.64 0.56
CA LYS A 98 -14.69 -2.97 -0.72
C LYS A 98 -15.55 -1.81 -1.22
N LEU A 99 -16.27 -1.17 -0.31
CA LEU A 99 -17.11 -0.02 -0.62
C LEU A 99 -16.27 1.16 -1.08
N ALA A 100 -15.18 1.49 -0.37
CA ALA A 100 -14.26 2.56 -0.74
C ALA A 100 -13.69 2.35 -2.14
N VAL A 101 -13.19 1.14 -2.43
CA VAL A 101 -12.65 0.79 -3.77
C VAL A 101 -13.74 0.86 -4.84
N LYS A 102 -14.93 0.37 -4.56
CA LYS A 102 -16.09 0.43 -5.49
C LYS A 102 -16.45 1.87 -5.86
N TYR A 103 -16.31 2.81 -4.93
CA TYR A 103 -16.58 4.24 -5.18
C TYR A 103 -15.36 5.03 -5.66
N GLY A 104 -14.26 4.37 -6.01
CA GLY A 104 -13.14 4.95 -6.73
C GLY A 104 -11.97 5.39 -5.86
N ALA A 105 -11.82 4.84 -4.65
CA ALA A 105 -10.60 5.03 -3.87
C ALA A 105 -9.41 4.38 -4.59
N ASP A 106 -8.35 5.15 -4.79
CA ASP A 106 -7.08 4.69 -5.35
C ASP A 106 -6.13 4.18 -4.27
N THR A 107 -6.29 4.65 -3.04
CA THR A 107 -5.56 4.23 -1.84
C THR A 107 -6.51 4.22 -0.65
N VAL A 108 -6.18 3.43 0.36
CA VAL A 108 -6.93 3.41 1.62
C VAL A 108 -5.97 3.56 2.80
N MET A 109 -6.34 4.40 3.77
CA MET A 109 -5.66 4.49 5.06
C MET A 109 -6.44 3.72 6.12
N ASP A 110 -5.80 2.73 6.72
CA ASP A 110 -6.27 2.05 7.92
C ASP A 110 -5.84 2.86 9.16
N LEU A 111 -6.81 3.53 9.77
CA LEU A 111 -6.65 4.37 10.96
C LEU A 111 -7.15 3.67 12.22
N SER A 112 -7.14 2.33 12.24
CA SER A 112 -7.60 1.54 13.39
C SER A 112 -6.84 1.90 14.67
N THR A 113 -7.61 2.12 15.73
CA THR A 113 -7.11 2.49 17.08
C THR A 113 -7.54 1.51 18.16
N GLY A 114 -8.19 0.40 17.78
CA GLY A 114 -8.71 -0.64 18.67
C GLY A 114 -9.77 -1.49 17.96
N GLY A 115 -10.59 -2.20 18.73
CA GLY A 115 -11.65 -3.07 18.17
C GLY A 115 -11.25 -4.53 18.05
N GLY A 116 -10.19 -4.94 18.74
CA GLY A 116 -9.69 -6.32 18.76
C GLY A 116 -8.24 -6.43 18.35
N ASN A 117 -7.86 -7.56 17.76
CA ASN A 117 -6.50 -7.77 17.28
C ASN A 117 -6.25 -6.96 15.99
N LEU A 118 -5.54 -5.84 16.11
CA LEU A 118 -5.25 -4.95 14.98
C LEU A 118 -4.45 -5.66 13.87
N ASP A 119 -3.60 -6.60 14.21
CA ASP A 119 -2.82 -7.36 13.22
C ASP A 119 -3.72 -8.26 12.36
N GLU A 120 -4.71 -8.89 12.95
CA GLU A 120 -5.69 -9.71 12.21
C GLU A 120 -6.57 -8.84 11.31
N ILE A 121 -7.07 -7.73 11.82
CA ILE A 121 -7.88 -6.76 11.06
C ILE A 121 -7.08 -6.26 9.86
N ARG A 122 -5.85 -5.78 10.09
CA ARG A 122 -4.97 -5.25 9.04
C ARG A 122 -4.59 -6.31 8.00
N SER A 123 -4.29 -7.53 8.46
CA SER A 123 -3.99 -8.66 7.56
C SER A 123 -5.17 -8.95 6.63
N ALA A 124 -6.40 -8.96 7.16
CA ALA A 124 -7.60 -9.18 6.37
C ALA A 124 -7.85 -8.05 5.37
N ILE A 125 -7.65 -6.78 5.77
CA ILE A 125 -7.74 -5.61 4.89
C ILE A 125 -6.74 -5.72 3.74
N ILE A 126 -5.46 -6.01 4.03
CA ILE A 126 -4.40 -6.14 3.02
C ILE A 126 -4.70 -7.28 2.05
N GLN A 127 -5.13 -8.43 2.55
CA GLN A 127 -5.47 -9.58 1.71
C GLN A 127 -6.66 -9.33 0.78
N ALA A 128 -7.64 -8.57 1.25
CA ALA A 128 -8.84 -8.25 0.48
C ALA A 128 -8.64 -7.07 -0.50
N SER A 129 -7.61 -6.24 -0.31
CA SER A 129 -7.43 -4.99 -1.05
C SER A 129 -6.76 -5.19 -2.41
N SER A 130 -7.29 -4.49 -3.43
CA SER A 130 -6.62 -4.29 -4.71
C SER A 130 -5.85 -2.95 -4.80
N VAL A 131 -5.96 -2.10 -3.78
CA VAL A 131 -5.30 -0.80 -3.71
C VAL A 131 -4.28 -0.74 -2.56
N PRO A 132 -3.29 0.15 -2.61
CA PRO A 132 -2.34 0.31 -1.51
C PRO A 132 -3.02 0.67 -0.20
N ILE A 133 -2.56 0.04 0.88
CA ILE A 133 -3.01 0.32 2.25
C ILE A 133 -1.92 1.09 2.98
N GLY A 134 -2.26 2.28 3.46
CA GLY A 134 -1.43 3.04 4.38
C GLY A 134 -1.87 2.81 5.82
N THR A 135 -0.97 3.04 6.78
CA THR A 135 -1.26 2.92 8.21
C THR A 135 -0.65 4.07 8.99
N VAL A 136 -1.04 4.22 10.25
CA VAL A 136 -0.44 5.17 11.19
C VAL A 136 0.20 4.37 12.33
N PRO A 137 1.51 4.06 12.25
CA PRO A 137 2.18 3.18 13.21
C PRO A 137 2.01 3.58 14.67
N VAL A 138 2.02 4.87 14.98
CA VAL A 138 1.89 5.38 16.35
C VAL A 138 0.59 4.95 17.05
N TYR A 139 -0.48 4.67 16.32
CA TYR A 139 -1.74 4.20 16.92
C TYR A 139 -1.58 2.78 17.46
N GLN A 140 -0.91 1.91 16.72
CA GLN A 140 -0.66 0.54 17.13
C GLN A 140 0.38 0.46 18.24
N THR A 141 1.44 1.26 18.16
CA THR A 141 2.46 1.32 19.25
C THR A 141 1.87 1.83 20.55
N LEU A 142 0.95 2.80 20.49
CA LEU A 142 0.26 3.28 21.70
C LEU A 142 -0.63 2.19 22.32
N GLU A 143 -1.28 1.38 21.48
CA GLU A 143 -2.10 0.27 21.97
C GLU A 143 -1.25 -0.83 22.61
N SER A 144 -0.07 -1.15 22.05
CA SER A 144 0.84 -2.16 22.61
C SER A 144 1.29 -1.84 24.04
N VAL A 145 1.36 -0.56 24.41
CA VAL A 145 1.68 -0.08 25.77
C VAL A 145 0.43 0.30 26.58
N HIS A 146 -0.76 -0.20 26.18
CA HIS A 146 -2.05 0.06 26.85
C HIS A 146 -2.37 1.55 27.05
N GLY A 147 -1.99 2.38 26.07
CA GLY A 147 -2.24 3.83 26.10
C GLY A 147 -1.30 4.63 27.00
N ASN A 148 -0.32 4.00 27.64
CA ASN A 148 0.63 4.71 28.48
C ASN A 148 1.84 5.19 27.68
N ILE A 149 1.82 6.46 27.26
CA ILE A 149 2.85 7.08 26.43
C ILE A 149 4.25 7.02 27.08
N GLU A 150 4.33 7.04 28.42
CA GLU A 150 5.60 7.02 29.13
C GLU A 150 6.34 5.68 28.96
N ASN A 151 5.64 4.62 28.57
CA ASN A 151 6.21 3.30 28.34
C ASN A 151 6.70 3.10 26.88
N LEU A 152 6.47 4.06 25.99
CA LEU A 152 6.92 3.95 24.59
C LEU A 152 8.44 4.02 24.49
N THR A 153 8.99 3.10 23.72
CA THR A 153 10.42 3.03 23.39
C THR A 153 10.62 3.09 21.87
N ALA A 154 11.86 3.29 21.43
CA ALA A 154 12.17 3.24 20.00
C ALA A 154 11.89 1.85 19.38
N ASP A 155 12.03 0.79 20.16
CA ASP A 155 11.82 -0.60 19.70
C ASP A 155 10.34 -0.89 19.38
N ASP A 156 9.41 -0.13 19.98
CA ASP A 156 7.97 -0.28 19.68
C ASP A 156 7.60 0.23 18.26
N PHE A 157 8.49 0.97 17.62
CA PHE A 157 8.32 1.51 16.27
C PHE A 157 9.09 0.74 15.17
N LEU A 158 9.91 -0.24 15.56
CA LEU A 158 10.78 -1.03 14.66
C LEU A 158 10.24 -2.42 14.41
#